data_affffc439e579dd21502c22cab7ec09c
#
_entry.id   affffc439e579dd21502c22cab7ec09c
#
_cell.length_a   1.000
_cell.length_b   1.000
_cell.length_c   1.000
_cell.angle_alpha   90.00
_cell.angle_beta   90.00
_cell.angle_gamma   90.00
#
_symmetry.space_group_name_H-M   'P 1'
#
loop_
_entity.id
_entity.type
_entity.pdbx_description
1 polymer ?
#
loop_
_entity_poly.entity_id
_entity_poly.type
_entity_poly.pdbx_seq_one_letter_code
_entity_poly.pdbx_strand_id
1 'polypeptide(L)'
;MYHPKTSRRVAIQAGSVGLLGLGMNHLDPLSAMAEAQITAATAKNVIYIFLSGGLAQHESFDPKPDAPEDVRGEFKPIQTQTPGILVSEHLPMLAQRSNKWALLRSLTHPYNEHSEGHHVMLTGRSDLPRGFSGSRPNPTDHPCIASMVSKVLPRRNNLPPAAVLPEKLVHVTGRTIPGQFAGAMGSENDPWFIEASRFRTSEYIHGAFPEYGFHRWEGPKNPEKYKFEAPRLELQHGMLKDRFQSRLNLLSGLDEQRRALDRAGRVENFGRFRSEAAQLLTGEGVHKALDVHESDHVLQEKYGKNTFGWSLLMARQLVEAGVRMVQVNLGNDESWDTHENAFHNLKEYLLPPTDRAVSALLDDLEDRGMLDETLIVMAGEFGRTPRIFTFNGAKSGKPGRDHWGAVQSVFFAGGGIKGGNVVGASDRQGGYPAADPYTPEDMAATIYSALGLPETVAWYDQLNRPHQVYHGSPIRELL
;
A
#
# COMPACT_ATOMS: atom_id res chain seq x y z
N MET A 1 -30.86 25.22 -32.99
CA MET A 1 -29.72 24.30 -32.97
C MET A 1 -29.24 24.09 -34.41
N TYR A 2 -28.11 24.69 -34.74
CA TYR A 2 -27.49 24.49 -36.05
C TYR A 2 -26.57 23.29 -36.00
N HIS A 3 -26.91 22.20 -36.69
CA HIS A 3 -25.95 21.13 -36.96
C HIS A 3 -25.01 21.58 -38.07
N PRO A 4 -23.69 21.58 -37.86
CA PRO A 4 -22.75 21.85 -38.94
C PRO A 4 -22.85 20.72 -39.96
N LYS A 5 -23.15 21.05 -41.22
CA LYS A 5 -23.14 20.10 -42.33
C LYS A 5 -21.71 19.63 -42.57
N THR A 6 -21.36 18.44 -42.08
CA THR A 6 -20.11 17.78 -42.42
C THR A 6 -20.09 17.48 -43.92
N SER A 7 -19.09 18.00 -44.63
CA SER A 7 -18.96 17.73 -46.07
C SER A 7 -18.57 16.24 -46.28
N ARG A 8 -19.01 15.66 -47.45
CA ARG A 8 -18.60 14.30 -47.84
C ARG A 8 -17.08 14.08 -47.77
N ARG A 9 -16.29 15.10 -47.99
CA ARG A 9 -14.83 15.08 -47.91
C ARG A 9 -14.34 14.88 -46.48
N VAL A 10 -14.96 15.51 -45.48
CA VAL A 10 -14.66 15.35 -44.07
C VAL A 10 -15.07 13.96 -43.56
N ALA A 11 -16.22 13.44 -44.04
CA ALA A 11 -16.64 12.08 -43.71
C ALA A 11 -15.74 10.99 -44.32
N ILE A 12 -15.21 11.23 -45.53
CA ILE A 12 -14.24 10.33 -46.19
C ILE A 12 -12.87 10.42 -45.50
N GLN A 13 -12.45 11.63 -45.11
CA GLN A 13 -11.21 11.78 -44.31
C GLN A 13 -11.31 11.13 -42.93
N ALA A 14 -12.43 11.27 -42.24
CA ALA A 14 -12.65 10.57 -40.96
C ALA A 14 -12.72 9.04 -41.14
N GLY A 15 -13.33 8.55 -42.25
CA GLY A 15 -13.37 7.12 -42.57
C GLY A 15 -12.04 6.55 -43.03
N SER A 16 -11.22 7.33 -43.75
CA SER A 16 -9.89 6.88 -44.20
C SER A 16 -8.86 6.90 -43.09
N VAL A 17 -9.01 7.78 -42.07
CA VAL A 17 -8.22 7.75 -40.85
C VAL A 17 -8.52 6.49 -40.02
N GLY A 18 -9.79 6.02 -40.03
CA GLY A 18 -10.16 4.75 -39.37
C GLY A 18 -9.75 3.49 -40.13
N LEU A 19 -9.50 3.55 -41.47
CA LEU A 19 -9.16 2.39 -42.31
C LEU A 19 -7.65 2.30 -42.63
N LEU A 20 -6.92 3.40 -42.55
CA LEU A 20 -5.48 3.48 -42.91
C LEU A 20 -4.56 3.72 -41.71
N GLY A 21 -4.95 3.29 -40.55
CA GLY A 21 -4.00 3.26 -39.45
C GLY A 21 -4.14 4.45 -38.52
N LEU A 22 -4.86 4.21 -37.51
CA LEU A 22 -4.29 4.51 -36.19
C LEU A 22 -3.07 3.58 -36.06
N GLY A 23 -2.07 3.79 -36.90
CA GLY A 23 -0.75 3.22 -36.74
C GLY A 23 -0.17 3.75 -35.43
N MET A 24 0.80 3.05 -34.88
CA MET A 24 1.49 3.34 -33.62
C MET A 24 1.89 4.81 -33.40
N ASN A 25 1.97 5.61 -34.46
CA ASN A 25 2.27 7.06 -34.45
C ASN A 25 1.14 7.94 -33.88
N HIS A 26 -0.06 7.42 -33.66
CA HIS A 26 -1.15 8.16 -32.99
C HIS A 26 -1.35 7.76 -31.54
N LEU A 27 -0.69 6.70 -31.09
CA LEU A 27 -0.61 6.35 -29.67
C LEU A 27 0.35 7.30 -28.92
N ASP A 28 1.38 7.81 -29.60
CA ASP A 28 2.32 8.78 -29.03
C ASP A 28 1.67 10.10 -28.60
N PRO A 29 0.77 10.74 -29.40
CA PRO A 29 0.02 11.91 -28.95
C PRO A 29 -0.97 11.63 -27.82
N LEU A 30 -1.62 10.45 -27.83
CA LEU A 30 -2.50 10.04 -26.71
C LEU A 30 -1.72 9.71 -25.46
N SER A 31 -0.56 9.09 -25.59
CA SER A 31 0.39 8.88 -24.49
C SER A 31 0.96 10.21 -23.99
N ALA A 32 1.31 11.12 -24.89
CA ALA A 32 1.78 12.46 -24.55
C ALA A 32 0.68 13.33 -23.91
N MET A 33 -0.58 13.17 -24.32
CA MET A 33 -1.72 13.84 -23.66
C MET A 33 -2.01 13.22 -22.28
N ALA A 34 -1.87 11.92 -22.11
CA ALA A 34 -1.94 11.27 -20.80
C ALA A 34 -0.75 11.71 -19.93
N GLU A 35 0.48 11.78 -20.47
CA GLU A 35 1.64 12.33 -19.77
C GLU A 35 1.49 13.81 -19.44
N ALA A 36 0.90 14.62 -20.32
CA ALA A 36 0.65 16.04 -20.07
C ALA A 36 -0.41 16.28 -18.98
N GLN A 37 -1.37 15.35 -18.80
CA GLN A 37 -2.33 15.39 -17.68
C GLN A 37 -1.70 14.94 -16.35
N ILE A 38 -0.66 14.09 -16.38
CA ILE A 38 0.12 13.68 -15.21
C ILE A 38 1.09 14.80 -14.74
N THR A 39 1.32 15.84 -15.52
CA THR A 39 2.22 16.95 -15.14
C THR A 39 1.75 17.77 -13.93
N ALA A 40 0.51 17.63 -13.49
CA ALA A 40 0.00 18.22 -12.25
C ALA A 40 0.20 17.32 -11.02
N ALA A 41 0.84 16.15 -11.19
CA ALA A 41 1.09 15.24 -10.08
C ALA A 41 2.03 15.84 -9.04
N THR A 42 1.65 15.80 -7.77
CA THR A 42 2.51 16.16 -6.64
C THR A 42 3.41 15.01 -6.21
N ALA A 43 3.01 13.77 -6.50
CA ALA A 43 3.78 12.57 -6.22
C ALA A 43 4.04 11.74 -7.49
N LYS A 44 5.25 11.22 -7.62
CA LYS A 44 5.61 10.24 -8.64
C LYS A 44 5.40 8.82 -8.16
N ASN A 45 5.45 8.60 -6.85
CA ASN A 45 5.43 7.30 -6.21
C ASN A 45 4.59 7.34 -4.93
N VAL A 46 4.18 6.16 -4.46
CA VAL A 46 3.45 5.98 -3.19
C VAL A 46 4.08 4.84 -2.40
N ILE A 47 4.26 5.04 -1.10
CA ILE A 47 4.51 3.98 -0.12
C ILE A 47 3.31 3.94 0.81
N TYR A 48 2.50 2.87 0.70
CA TYR A 48 1.34 2.65 1.55
C TYR A 48 1.69 1.66 2.65
N ILE A 49 1.90 2.16 3.85
CA ILE A 49 2.21 1.37 5.04
C ILE A 49 0.89 0.91 5.66
N PHE A 50 0.68 -0.39 5.68
CA PHE A 50 -0.54 -0.99 6.19
C PHE A 50 -0.28 -1.70 7.53
N LEU A 51 -1.04 -1.33 8.56
CA LEU A 51 -0.90 -1.81 9.94
C LEU A 51 -2.01 -2.81 10.26
N SER A 52 -1.85 -4.04 9.75
CA SER A 52 -2.86 -5.09 9.87
C SER A 52 -3.15 -5.45 11.33
N GLY A 53 -4.41 -5.34 11.70
CA GLY A 53 -4.90 -5.49 13.06
C GLY A 53 -5.53 -4.22 13.64
N GLY A 54 -5.30 -3.06 13.03
CA GLY A 54 -5.89 -1.78 13.46
C GLY A 54 -5.12 -1.07 14.56
N LEU A 55 -4.42 0.00 14.18
CA LEU A 55 -3.66 0.84 15.11
C LEU A 55 -4.60 1.61 16.05
N ALA A 56 -4.38 1.45 17.36
CA ALA A 56 -5.11 2.23 18.37
C ALA A 56 -4.74 3.72 18.30
N GLN A 57 -5.72 4.56 17.94
CA GLN A 57 -5.55 6.01 17.82
C GLN A 57 -5.13 6.66 19.15
N HIS A 58 -5.67 6.19 20.27
CA HIS A 58 -5.36 6.73 21.60
C HIS A 58 -3.90 6.52 22.01
N GLU A 59 -3.36 5.36 21.70
CA GLU A 59 -2.00 4.96 22.05
C GLU A 59 -0.96 5.44 21.02
N SER A 60 -1.39 6.16 19.95
CA SER A 60 -0.50 6.59 18.87
C SER A 60 -0.67 8.06 18.49
N PHE A 61 -1.53 8.37 17.53
CA PHE A 61 -1.60 9.68 16.87
C PHE A 61 -2.71 10.60 17.38
N ASP A 62 -3.61 10.13 18.25
CA ASP A 62 -4.72 10.92 18.78
C ASP A 62 -4.94 10.68 20.29
N PRO A 63 -3.91 10.91 21.13
CA PRO A 63 -4.04 10.75 22.57
C PRO A 63 -5.09 11.70 23.13
N LYS A 64 -5.84 11.24 24.14
CA LYS A 64 -6.92 11.98 24.81
C LYS A 64 -6.57 12.21 26.28
N PRO A 65 -5.62 13.12 26.61
CA PRO A 65 -5.12 13.29 27.98
C PRO A 65 -6.19 13.71 28.98
N ASP A 66 -7.21 14.42 28.52
CA ASP A 66 -8.31 14.92 29.36
C ASP A 66 -9.47 13.93 29.49
N ALA A 67 -9.41 12.77 28.81
CA ALA A 67 -10.41 11.72 28.92
C ALA A 67 -10.27 10.95 30.26
N PRO A 68 -11.35 10.28 30.71
CA PRO A 68 -11.29 9.38 31.86
C PRO A 68 -10.20 8.30 31.69
N GLU A 69 -9.70 7.76 32.80
CA GLU A 69 -8.58 6.82 32.80
C GLU A 69 -8.85 5.57 31.96
N ASP A 70 -10.08 5.07 31.99
CA ASP A 70 -10.52 3.92 31.19
C ASP A 70 -10.65 4.23 29.68
N VAL A 71 -10.38 5.47 29.26
CA VAL A 71 -10.33 5.93 27.88
C VAL A 71 -8.92 6.34 27.50
N ARG A 72 -8.27 7.22 28.28
CA ARG A 72 -6.95 7.78 27.93
C ARG A 72 -5.81 6.75 27.95
N GLY A 73 -5.94 5.66 28.72
CA GLY A 73 -4.93 4.62 28.85
C GLY A 73 -3.71 4.99 29.70
N GLU A 74 -2.67 4.17 29.59
CA GLU A 74 -1.45 4.30 30.39
C GLU A 74 -0.41 5.26 29.77
N PHE A 75 -0.44 5.43 28.42
CA PHE A 75 0.58 6.19 27.72
C PHE A 75 0.40 7.69 27.87
N LYS A 76 1.50 8.39 27.97
CA LYS A 76 1.51 9.84 28.08
C LYS A 76 1.63 10.49 26.71
N PRO A 77 0.91 11.59 26.46
CA PRO A 77 1.15 12.38 25.28
C PRO A 77 2.46 13.15 25.40
N ILE A 78 3.18 13.29 24.28
CA ILE A 78 4.31 14.18 24.15
C ILE A 78 4.04 15.26 23.10
N GLN A 79 4.63 16.43 23.30
CA GLN A 79 4.62 17.51 22.30
C GLN A 79 5.46 17.11 21.11
N THR A 80 4.95 17.39 19.92
CA THR A 80 5.75 17.30 18.70
C THR A 80 6.53 18.60 18.46
N GLN A 81 7.39 18.59 17.44
CA GLN A 81 8.06 19.81 16.97
C GLN A 81 7.06 20.89 16.52
N THR A 82 5.89 20.50 16.04
CA THR A 82 4.80 21.40 15.66
C THR A 82 3.92 21.70 16.89
N PRO A 83 3.84 22.97 17.32
CA PRO A 83 3.02 23.34 18.48
C PRO A 83 1.56 22.91 18.33
N GLY A 84 0.97 22.34 19.40
CA GLY A 84 -0.43 21.93 19.44
C GLY A 84 -0.70 20.50 18.93
N ILE A 85 0.26 19.83 18.32
CA ILE A 85 0.13 18.42 17.92
C ILE A 85 0.76 17.54 19.00
N LEU A 86 -0.07 16.66 19.57
CA LEU A 86 0.34 15.65 20.54
C LEU A 86 0.31 14.27 19.90
N VAL A 87 1.29 13.44 20.25
CA VAL A 87 1.34 12.01 19.92
C VAL A 87 1.77 11.21 21.15
N SER A 88 1.68 9.89 21.08
CA SER A 88 2.15 9.01 22.16
C SER A 88 3.64 9.18 22.47
N GLU A 89 4.01 9.02 23.75
CA GLU A 89 5.42 9.01 24.22
C GLU A 89 6.28 7.94 23.56
N HIS A 90 5.67 6.94 22.93
CA HIS A 90 6.35 5.86 22.21
C HIS A 90 6.61 6.18 20.73
N LEU A 91 6.34 7.42 20.28
CA LEU A 91 6.62 7.94 18.96
C LEU A 91 7.56 9.17 18.98
N PRO A 92 8.65 9.17 19.78
CA PRO A 92 9.48 10.35 19.97
C PRO A 92 10.24 10.79 18.72
N MET A 93 10.60 9.87 17.84
CA MET A 93 11.32 10.20 16.60
C MET A 93 10.41 10.84 15.57
N LEU A 94 9.18 10.35 15.41
CA LEU A 94 8.15 10.98 14.58
C LEU A 94 7.72 12.32 15.15
N ALA A 95 7.61 12.48 16.48
CA ALA A 95 7.31 13.75 17.12
C ALA A 95 8.29 14.86 16.71
N GLN A 96 9.59 14.55 16.61
CA GLN A 96 10.64 15.46 16.16
C GLN A 96 10.58 15.80 14.66
N ARG A 97 9.76 15.09 13.87
CA ARG A 97 9.63 15.24 12.41
C ARG A 97 8.23 15.69 12.00
N SER A 98 7.46 16.23 12.93
CA SER A 98 6.07 16.59 12.68
C SER A 98 5.88 17.63 11.59
N ASN A 99 6.88 18.42 11.28
CA ASN A 99 6.90 19.34 10.15
C ASN A 99 6.94 18.64 8.77
N LYS A 100 7.21 17.31 8.71
CA LYS A 100 7.27 16.52 7.47
C LYS A 100 6.01 15.71 7.21
N TRP A 101 5.10 15.61 8.17
CA TRP A 101 3.91 14.76 8.08
C TRP A 101 2.65 15.47 8.56
N ALA A 102 1.51 14.97 8.14
CA ALA A 102 0.19 15.38 8.55
C ALA A 102 -0.63 14.20 9.07
N LEU A 103 -1.66 14.48 9.86
CA LEU A 103 -2.61 13.49 10.38
C LEU A 103 -4.02 13.80 9.88
N LEU A 104 -4.74 12.75 9.49
CA LEU A 104 -6.18 12.75 9.36
C LEU A 104 -6.74 12.00 10.57
N ARG A 105 -7.49 12.70 11.47
CA ARG A 105 -8.01 12.11 12.72
C ARG A 105 -9.50 11.76 12.67
N SER A 106 -10.09 11.69 11.49
CA SER A 106 -11.54 11.53 11.30
C SER A 106 -11.92 10.56 10.21
N LEU A 107 -11.00 9.67 9.79
CA LEU A 107 -11.35 8.64 8.83
C LEU A 107 -12.33 7.65 9.48
N THR A 108 -13.41 7.33 8.79
CA THR A 108 -14.53 6.54 9.31
C THR A 108 -15.07 5.57 8.26
N HIS A 109 -15.48 4.39 8.71
CA HIS A 109 -16.27 3.42 7.95
C HIS A 109 -17.08 2.52 8.91
N PRO A 110 -18.12 1.79 8.44
CA PRO A 110 -19.04 1.08 9.34
C PRO A 110 -18.56 -0.29 9.83
N TYR A 111 -17.40 -0.78 9.38
CA TYR A 111 -16.98 -2.17 9.61
C TYR A 111 -16.05 -2.32 10.81
N ASN A 112 -16.33 -3.35 11.63
CA ASN A 112 -15.53 -3.74 12.79
C ASN A 112 -14.93 -5.15 12.67
N GLU A 113 -15.11 -5.81 11.53
CA GLU A 113 -14.50 -7.11 11.25
C GLU A 113 -13.27 -6.93 10.37
N HIS A 114 -12.20 -7.67 10.64
CA HIS A 114 -10.92 -7.52 9.94
C HIS A 114 -11.04 -7.64 8.43
N SER A 115 -11.73 -8.66 7.92
CA SER A 115 -11.81 -8.91 6.49
C SER A 115 -12.52 -7.81 5.72
N GLU A 116 -13.60 -7.28 6.27
CA GLU A 116 -14.34 -6.13 5.74
C GLU A 116 -13.50 -4.85 5.84
N GLY A 117 -12.90 -4.60 7.01
CA GLY A 117 -12.01 -3.46 7.24
C GLY A 117 -10.81 -3.46 6.29
N HIS A 118 -10.11 -4.59 6.15
CA HIS A 118 -9.02 -4.73 5.18
C HIS A 118 -9.51 -4.42 3.76
N HIS A 119 -10.66 -5.02 3.38
CA HIS A 119 -11.21 -4.81 2.04
C HIS A 119 -11.42 -3.32 1.76
N VAL A 120 -12.13 -2.61 2.65
CA VAL A 120 -12.47 -1.20 2.40
C VAL A 120 -11.25 -0.29 2.41
N MET A 121 -10.29 -0.52 3.29
CA MET A 121 -9.08 0.31 3.37
C MET A 121 -8.08 0.04 2.24
N LEU A 122 -7.95 -1.20 1.78
CA LEU A 122 -7.03 -1.57 0.71
C LEU A 122 -7.60 -1.28 -0.69
N THR A 123 -8.93 -1.24 -0.83
CA THR A 123 -9.59 -0.92 -2.11
C THR A 123 -10.00 0.54 -2.23
N GLY A 124 -10.12 1.27 -1.11
CA GLY A 124 -10.73 2.59 -1.06
C GLY A 124 -12.22 2.56 -1.43
N ARG A 125 -12.95 1.53 -0.97
CA ARG A 125 -14.38 1.32 -1.25
C ARG A 125 -15.09 0.85 0.01
N SER A 126 -16.01 1.66 0.52
CA SER A 126 -16.81 1.32 1.70
C SER A 126 -17.97 0.37 1.41
N ASP A 127 -18.35 0.19 0.14
CA ASP A 127 -19.33 -0.81 -0.24
C ASP A 127 -18.65 -2.17 -0.46
N LEU A 128 -19.22 -3.22 0.09
CA LEU A 128 -18.76 -4.58 -0.17
C LEU A 128 -19.38 -5.12 -1.46
N PRO A 129 -18.60 -5.78 -2.33
CA PRO A 129 -19.11 -6.33 -3.58
C PRO A 129 -20.11 -7.45 -3.32
N ARG A 130 -21.03 -7.65 -4.24
CA ARG A 130 -22.03 -8.73 -4.16
C ARG A 130 -21.32 -10.09 -4.09
N GLY A 131 -21.60 -10.86 -3.03
CA GLY A 131 -20.98 -12.15 -2.78
C GLY A 131 -19.62 -12.07 -2.10
N PHE A 132 -19.27 -10.92 -1.51
CA PHE A 132 -18.09 -10.77 -0.68
C PHE A 132 -17.99 -11.90 0.34
N SER A 133 -16.78 -12.37 0.58
CA SER A 133 -16.48 -13.40 1.58
C SER A 133 -15.32 -12.97 2.46
N GLY A 134 -15.55 -12.83 3.76
CA GLY A 134 -14.47 -12.57 4.71
C GLY A 134 -13.47 -13.72 4.86
N SER A 135 -13.76 -14.91 4.32
CA SER A 135 -12.90 -16.09 4.45
C SER A 135 -11.93 -16.30 3.28
N ARG A 136 -12.14 -15.65 2.15
CA ARG A 136 -11.30 -15.80 0.95
C ARG A 136 -11.51 -14.66 -0.03
N PRO A 137 -10.47 -14.26 -0.80
CA PRO A 137 -10.64 -13.37 -1.95
C PRO A 137 -11.54 -13.98 -3.03
N ASN A 138 -12.31 -13.13 -3.72
CA ASN A 138 -13.16 -13.51 -4.84
C ASN A 138 -12.80 -12.73 -6.11
N PRO A 139 -13.00 -13.32 -7.31
CA PRO A 139 -12.79 -12.62 -8.57
C PRO A 139 -13.71 -11.42 -8.80
N THR A 140 -14.74 -11.25 -7.96
CA THR A 140 -15.70 -10.13 -8.02
C THR A 140 -15.41 -9.05 -6.99
N ASP A 141 -14.38 -9.22 -6.16
CA ASP A 141 -13.98 -8.21 -5.19
C ASP A 141 -13.54 -6.91 -5.88
N HIS A 142 -13.66 -5.78 -5.19
CA HIS A 142 -13.14 -4.53 -5.70
C HIS A 142 -11.61 -4.60 -5.83
N PRO A 143 -11.04 -4.03 -6.90
CA PRO A 143 -9.59 -4.00 -7.07
C PRO A 143 -8.92 -3.19 -5.96
N CYS A 144 -7.79 -3.68 -5.44
CA CYS A 144 -7.00 -2.91 -4.49
C CYS A 144 -6.36 -1.67 -5.15
N ILE A 145 -6.03 -0.66 -4.32
CA ILE A 145 -5.35 0.57 -4.78
C ILE A 145 -4.07 0.25 -5.54
N ALA A 146 -3.29 -0.73 -5.08
CA ALA A 146 -2.07 -1.17 -5.75
C ALA A 146 -2.33 -1.72 -7.17
N SER A 147 -3.37 -2.54 -7.34
CA SER A 147 -3.80 -3.03 -8.66
C SER A 147 -4.33 -1.91 -9.55
N MET A 148 -5.04 -0.95 -8.97
CA MET A 148 -5.52 0.24 -9.68
C MET A 148 -4.34 1.04 -10.24
N VAL A 149 -3.34 1.34 -9.41
CA VAL A 149 -2.11 2.01 -9.83
C VAL A 149 -1.37 1.22 -10.92
N SER A 150 -1.27 -0.11 -10.76
CA SER A 150 -0.67 -0.99 -11.77
C SER A 150 -1.36 -0.93 -13.14
N LYS A 151 -2.68 -0.74 -13.14
CA LYS A 151 -3.49 -0.72 -14.37
C LYS A 151 -3.42 0.60 -15.09
N VAL A 152 -3.48 1.72 -14.33
CA VAL A 152 -3.68 3.05 -14.93
C VAL A 152 -2.38 3.82 -15.14
N LEU A 153 -1.30 3.50 -14.42
CA LEU A 153 -0.02 4.18 -14.58
C LEU A 153 0.97 3.37 -15.44
N PRO A 154 1.74 4.07 -16.29
CA PRO A 154 2.77 3.41 -17.09
C PRO A 154 3.88 2.86 -16.21
N ARG A 155 4.48 1.76 -16.67
CA ARG A 155 5.68 1.18 -16.06
C ARG A 155 6.87 2.10 -16.20
N ARG A 156 7.75 2.04 -15.22
CA ARG A 156 9.10 2.64 -15.30
C ARG A 156 10.14 1.53 -15.20
N ASN A 157 11.22 1.68 -15.94
CA ASN A 157 12.37 0.77 -15.88
C ASN A 157 11.99 -0.72 -16.00
N ASN A 158 10.92 -1.02 -16.75
CA ASN A 158 10.37 -2.36 -16.94
C ASN A 158 9.97 -3.11 -15.65
N LEU A 159 9.83 -2.40 -14.54
CA LEU A 159 9.35 -2.97 -13.28
C LEU A 159 7.82 -3.02 -13.21
N PRO A 160 7.26 -3.95 -12.44
CA PRO A 160 5.84 -3.90 -12.10
C PRO A 160 5.51 -2.55 -11.47
N PRO A 161 4.40 -1.89 -11.87
CA PRO A 161 4.07 -0.58 -11.34
C PRO A 161 3.72 -0.60 -9.86
N ALA A 162 3.26 -1.75 -9.33
CA ALA A 162 2.96 -1.90 -7.91
C ALA A 162 3.50 -3.21 -7.33
N ALA A 163 3.96 -3.12 -6.08
CA ALA A 163 4.44 -4.26 -5.30
C ALA A 163 3.81 -4.27 -3.91
N VAL A 164 3.68 -5.45 -3.31
CA VAL A 164 3.25 -5.67 -1.93
C VAL A 164 4.33 -6.47 -1.22
N LEU A 165 4.77 -6.01 -0.07
CA LEU A 165 5.82 -6.64 0.74
C LEU A 165 5.52 -6.48 2.25
N PRO A 166 6.20 -7.22 3.15
CA PRO A 166 7.17 -8.30 2.88
C PRO A 166 6.50 -9.61 2.50
N GLU A 167 5.19 -9.67 2.51
CA GLU A 167 4.34 -10.77 2.08
C GLU A 167 2.89 -10.33 1.94
N LYS A 168 2.04 -11.17 1.33
CA LYS A 168 0.60 -10.95 1.31
C LYS A 168 0.00 -11.13 2.71
N LEU A 169 -1.09 -10.43 2.99
CA LEU A 169 -1.80 -10.54 4.25
C LEU A 169 -2.49 -11.92 4.36
N VAL A 170 -2.18 -12.62 5.44
CA VAL A 170 -2.72 -13.93 5.79
C VAL A 170 -3.16 -13.89 7.25
N HIS A 171 -4.37 -14.31 7.52
CA HIS A 171 -4.89 -14.42 8.89
C HIS A 171 -4.25 -15.60 9.63
N VAL A 172 -4.21 -15.55 10.94
CA VAL A 172 -3.70 -16.61 11.83
C VAL A 172 -4.19 -18.03 11.51
N THR A 173 -5.38 -18.15 10.96
CA THR A 173 -5.94 -19.45 10.53
C THR A 173 -5.39 -19.94 9.19
N GLY A 174 -4.47 -19.20 8.54
CA GLY A 174 -3.92 -19.50 7.23
C GLY A 174 -4.78 -19.03 6.05
N ARG A 175 -5.94 -18.41 6.30
CA ARG A 175 -6.76 -17.84 5.22
C ARG A 175 -6.11 -16.59 4.64
N THR A 176 -6.14 -16.45 3.33
CA THR A 176 -5.71 -15.22 2.66
C THR A 176 -6.78 -14.14 2.85
N ILE A 177 -6.35 -12.96 3.32
CA ILE A 177 -7.25 -11.83 3.59
C ILE A 177 -7.70 -11.19 2.26
N PRO A 178 -9.00 -10.86 2.07
CA PRO A 178 -9.51 -10.19 0.90
C PRO A 178 -9.06 -8.71 0.83
N GLY A 179 -9.26 -8.07 -0.33
CA GLY A 179 -8.98 -6.63 -0.52
C GLY A 179 -7.57 -6.31 -1.01
N GLN A 180 -6.65 -7.27 -1.13
CA GLN A 180 -5.25 -7.04 -1.56
C GLN A 180 -4.96 -7.47 -3.01
N PHE A 181 -6.00 -7.84 -3.78
CA PHE A 181 -5.90 -8.36 -5.14
C PHE A 181 -6.61 -7.46 -6.16
N ALA A 182 -6.43 -7.79 -7.43
CA ALA A 182 -7.09 -7.08 -8.53
C ALA A 182 -8.59 -7.40 -8.66
N GLY A 183 -9.09 -8.49 -8.06
CA GLY A 183 -10.50 -8.84 -8.05
C GLY A 183 -11.14 -8.79 -9.44
N ALA A 184 -12.17 -7.95 -9.60
CA ALA A 184 -12.92 -7.81 -10.85
C ALA A 184 -12.09 -7.30 -12.06
N MET A 185 -10.91 -6.78 -11.81
CA MET A 185 -9.98 -6.35 -12.87
C MET A 185 -9.22 -7.53 -13.49
N GLY A 186 -9.26 -8.70 -12.86
CA GLY A 186 -8.54 -9.92 -13.28
C GLY A 186 -7.16 -10.07 -12.64
N SER A 187 -6.81 -11.29 -12.29
CA SER A 187 -5.58 -11.62 -11.55
C SER A 187 -4.29 -11.26 -12.29
N GLU A 188 -4.36 -11.03 -13.60
CA GLU A 188 -3.24 -10.49 -14.39
C GLU A 188 -2.86 -9.05 -14.02
N ASN A 189 -3.71 -8.38 -13.25
CA ASN A 189 -3.47 -7.04 -12.74
C ASN A 189 -3.15 -7.04 -11.22
N ASP A 190 -2.94 -8.22 -10.62
CA ASP A 190 -2.48 -8.31 -9.24
C ASP A 190 -1.15 -7.57 -9.06
N PRO A 191 -0.91 -6.92 -7.91
CA PRO A 191 0.39 -6.34 -7.63
C PRO A 191 1.46 -7.44 -7.51
N TRP A 192 2.71 -7.06 -7.65
CA TRP A 192 3.81 -7.97 -7.44
C TRP A 192 3.99 -8.28 -5.94
N PHE A 193 3.62 -9.48 -5.52
CA PHE A 193 3.84 -9.94 -4.15
C PHE A 193 5.28 -10.39 -3.95
N ILE A 194 6.01 -9.68 -3.07
CA ILE A 194 7.39 -9.99 -2.68
C ILE A 194 7.36 -10.68 -1.32
N GLU A 195 7.63 -11.97 -1.31
CA GLU A 195 7.64 -12.78 -0.08
C GLU A 195 9.04 -12.78 0.54
N ALA A 196 9.34 -11.76 1.36
CA ALA A 196 10.62 -11.61 2.04
C ALA A 196 10.59 -12.08 3.50
N SER A 197 9.41 -12.15 4.11
CA SER A 197 9.22 -12.65 5.48
C SER A 197 8.01 -13.58 5.47
N ARG A 198 8.26 -14.87 5.27
CA ARG A 198 7.19 -15.84 5.02
C ARG A 198 6.39 -16.14 6.28
N PHE A 199 5.08 -15.92 6.20
CA PHE A 199 4.12 -16.36 7.19
C PHE A 199 4.09 -17.89 7.31
N ARG A 200 4.10 -18.40 8.55
CA ARG A 200 3.98 -19.82 8.83
C ARG A 200 2.84 -20.07 9.81
N THR A 201 1.81 -20.75 9.34
CA THR A 201 0.61 -21.10 10.14
C THR A 201 0.89 -22.00 11.33
N SER A 202 1.98 -22.76 11.31
CA SER A 202 2.34 -23.69 12.39
C SER A 202 3.00 -23.02 13.60
N GLU A 203 3.49 -21.80 13.43
CA GLU A 203 4.15 -21.04 14.47
C GLU A 203 3.64 -19.60 14.35
N TYR A 204 2.90 -19.17 15.34
CA TYR A 204 2.28 -17.86 15.43
C TYR A 204 3.35 -16.77 15.53
N ILE A 205 3.70 -16.19 14.38
CA ILE A 205 4.72 -15.17 14.34
C ILE A 205 4.09 -13.88 13.89
N HIS A 206 3.93 -13.03 14.87
CA HIS A 206 3.53 -11.67 14.62
C HIS A 206 4.76 -10.79 14.63
N GLY A 207 4.88 -9.92 13.68
CA GLY A 207 5.50 -8.75 14.01
C GLY A 207 6.76 -8.28 13.38
N ALA A 208 7.28 -7.25 14.01
CA ALA A 208 8.41 -6.48 13.59
C ALA A 208 9.71 -7.27 13.57
N PHE A 209 9.79 -8.33 14.33
CA PHE A 209 11.03 -9.00 14.65
C PHE A 209 11.00 -10.45 14.18
N PRO A 210 11.56 -10.78 13.01
CA PRO A 210 11.75 -12.18 12.66
C PRO A 210 12.72 -12.87 13.63
N GLU A 211 13.59 -12.09 14.27
CA GLU A 211 14.45 -12.54 15.35
C GLU A 211 13.67 -12.83 16.64
N TYR A 212 12.50 -12.23 16.78
CA TYR A 212 11.61 -12.42 17.93
C TYR A 212 10.30 -12.94 17.40
N GLY A 213 10.10 -14.24 17.33
CA GLY A 213 8.77 -14.78 17.19
C GLY A 213 7.89 -14.13 18.25
N PHE A 214 6.97 -13.29 17.84
CA PHE A 214 6.09 -12.55 18.74
C PHE A 214 4.70 -13.17 18.69
N HIS A 215 4.25 -13.60 19.84
CA HIS A 215 2.88 -14.04 20.01
C HIS A 215 2.13 -13.03 20.86
N ARG A 216 1.05 -12.45 20.32
CA ARG A 216 0.32 -11.34 20.93
C ARG A 216 -0.13 -11.58 22.38
N TRP A 217 -0.28 -12.86 22.80
CA TRP A 217 -0.65 -13.22 24.16
C TRP A 217 0.53 -13.69 25.03
N GLU A 218 1.54 -14.25 24.42
CA GLU A 218 2.64 -14.92 25.13
C GLU A 218 3.97 -14.17 25.04
N GLY A 219 4.03 -13.13 24.20
CA GLY A 219 5.28 -12.39 23.95
C GLY A 219 6.23 -13.09 22.99
N PRO A 220 7.50 -12.68 22.96
CA PRO A 220 8.47 -13.19 21.99
C PRO A 220 8.75 -14.68 22.16
N LYS A 221 8.73 -15.41 21.06
CA LYS A 221 9.15 -16.81 20.99
C LYS A 221 10.26 -16.97 19.96
N ASN A 222 11.32 -17.59 20.36
CA ASN A 222 12.49 -18.14 19.64
C ASN A 222 12.84 -17.47 18.29
N PRO A 223 13.78 -16.53 18.28
CA PRO A 223 14.07 -15.63 17.17
C PRO A 223 14.83 -16.26 16.00
N GLU A 224 15.53 -17.38 16.21
CA GLU A 224 16.56 -17.85 15.27
C GLU A 224 16.02 -18.47 13.96
N LYS A 225 14.69 -18.69 13.87
CA LYS A 225 14.09 -19.42 12.74
C LYS A 225 13.61 -18.55 11.59
N TYR A 226 13.55 -17.24 11.75
CA TYR A 226 12.89 -16.36 10.82
C TYR A 226 13.84 -15.27 10.34
N LYS A 227 14.27 -15.43 9.11
CA LYS A 227 15.12 -14.45 8.45
C LYS A 227 14.29 -13.66 7.44
N PHE A 228 14.51 -12.37 7.43
CA PHE A 228 14.05 -11.51 6.34
C PHE A 228 14.95 -11.76 5.14
N GLU A 229 14.46 -12.50 4.16
CA GLU A 229 15.19 -12.82 2.93
C GLU A 229 14.27 -12.60 1.74
N ALA A 230 14.61 -11.62 0.91
CA ALA A 230 13.91 -11.44 -0.35
C ALA A 230 14.10 -12.66 -1.28
N PRO A 231 13.14 -12.91 -2.18
CA PRO A 231 13.29 -13.96 -3.17
C PRO A 231 14.56 -13.74 -4.00
N ARG A 232 15.41 -14.73 -4.09
CA ARG A 232 16.55 -14.69 -4.99
C ARG A 232 16.07 -14.84 -6.42
N LEU A 233 16.05 -13.73 -7.13
CA LEU A 233 15.73 -13.69 -8.56
C LEU A 233 16.99 -14.02 -9.38
N GLU A 234 17.51 -15.23 -9.26
CA GLU A 234 18.71 -15.67 -9.94
C GLU A 234 18.38 -16.64 -11.08
N LEU A 235 19.12 -16.52 -12.18
CA LEU A 235 19.09 -17.54 -13.22
C LEU A 235 19.62 -18.87 -12.66
N GLN A 236 19.02 -19.98 -13.06
CA GLN A 236 19.49 -21.33 -12.65
C GLN A 236 20.99 -21.47 -12.81
N HIS A 237 21.62 -22.15 -11.85
CA HIS A 237 23.06 -22.39 -11.85
C HIS A 237 23.54 -22.94 -13.23
N GLY A 238 24.51 -22.27 -13.87
CA GLY A 238 25.02 -22.61 -15.18
C GLY A 238 24.31 -21.98 -16.39
N MET A 239 23.27 -21.15 -16.16
CA MET A 239 22.64 -20.40 -17.24
C MET A 239 23.23 -18.98 -17.33
N LEU A 240 24.04 -18.75 -18.37
CA LEU A 240 24.57 -17.42 -18.67
C LEU A 240 23.47 -16.49 -19.17
N LYS A 241 23.52 -15.19 -18.83
CA LYS A 241 22.57 -14.15 -19.27
C LYS A 241 22.36 -14.17 -20.77
N ASP A 242 23.44 -14.29 -21.58
CA ASP A 242 23.38 -14.31 -23.04
C ASP A 242 22.62 -15.53 -23.56
N ARG A 243 22.79 -16.67 -22.91
CA ARG A 243 22.12 -17.92 -23.29
C ARG A 243 20.63 -17.87 -22.95
N PHE A 244 20.29 -17.23 -21.85
CA PHE A 244 18.92 -16.97 -21.46
C PHE A 244 18.24 -15.98 -22.42
N GLN A 245 18.92 -14.86 -22.76
CA GLN A 245 18.42 -13.88 -23.73
C GLN A 245 18.24 -14.52 -25.14
N SER A 246 19.18 -15.36 -25.58
CA SER A 246 19.05 -16.06 -26.85
C SER A 246 17.84 -17.00 -26.88
N ARG A 247 17.55 -17.69 -25.78
CA ARG A 247 16.33 -18.52 -25.65
C ARG A 247 15.05 -17.70 -25.67
N LEU A 248 15.03 -16.53 -25.03
CA LEU A 248 13.90 -15.61 -25.08
C LEU A 248 13.64 -15.08 -26.49
N ASN A 249 14.70 -14.71 -27.20
CA ASN A 249 14.59 -14.23 -28.58
C ASN A 249 14.07 -15.35 -29.53
N LEU A 250 14.52 -16.58 -29.32
CA LEU A 250 14.02 -17.73 -30.09
C LEU A 250 12.52 -18.00 -29.81
N LEU A 251 12.13 -17.94 -28.57
CA LEU A 251 10.73 -18.10 -28.16
C LEU A 251 9.84 -16.95 -28.68
N SER A 252 10.33 -15.70 -28.67
CA SER A 252 9.58 -14.57 -29.23
C SER A 252 9.38 -14.71 -30.73
N GLY A 253 10.40 -15.20 -31.49
CA GLY A 253 10.27 -15.50 -32.90
C GLY A 253 9.25 -16.62 -33.20
N LEU A 254 9.19 -17.66 -32.35
CA LEU A 254 8.18 -18.72 -32.45
C LEU A 254 6.77 -18.20 -32.10
N ASP A 255 6.65 -17.30 -31.12
CA ASP A 255 5.37 -16.70 -30.75
C ASP A 255 4.88 -15.70 -31.81
N GLU A 256 5.75 -14.99 -32.50
CA GLU A 256 5.39 -14.15 -33.64
C GLU A 256 4.80 -14.99 -34.80
N GLN A 257 5.38 -16.14 -35.09
CA GLN A 257 4.82 -17.08 -36.05
C GLN A 257 3.48 -17.67 -35.61
N ARG A 258 3.31 -17.95 -34.30
CA ARG A 258 2.04 -18.39 -33.73
C ARG A 258 0.98 -17.30 -33.75
N ARG A 259 1.33 -16.04 -33.44
CA ARG A 259 0.40 -14.90 -33.50
C ARG A 259 -0.15 -14.64 -34.90
N ALA A 260 0.66 -14.93 -35.92
CA ALA A 260 0.20 -14.87 -37.31
C ALA A 260 -0.87 -15.94 -37.63
N LEU A 261 -0.94 -17.00 -36.83
CA LEU A 261 -1.88 -18.11 -36.98
C LEU A 261 -3.09 -18.02 -36.00
N ASP A 262 -2.94 -17.40 -34.83
CA ASP A 262 -3.97 -17.34 -33.78
C ASP A 262 -4.55 -15.92 -33.62
N ARG A 263 -5.82 -15.75 -33.97
CA ARG A 263 -6.58 -14.49 -33.79
C ARG A 263 -7.11 -14.28 -32.35
N ALA A 264 -6.66 -15.04 -31.37
CA ALA A 264 -7.16 -14.95 -30.00
C ALA A 264 -6.12 -14.25 -29.08
N GLY A 265 -6.49 -13.09 -28.51
CA GLY A 265 -5.66 -12.22 -27.66
C GLY A 265 -5.07 -12.83 -26.38
N ARG A 266 -5.25 -14.13 -26.12
CA ARG A 266 -4.64 -14.85 -24.97
C ARG A 266 -3.12 -15.04 -25.11
N VAL A 267 -2.61 -15.11 -26.33
CA VAL A 267 -1.16 -15.32 -26.59
C VAL A 267 -0.36 -14.05 -26.33
N GLU A 268 -0.96 -12.89 -26.52
CA GLU A 268 -0.32 -11.59 -26.32
C GLU A 268 -0.01 -11.32 -24.83
N ASN A 269 -0.92 -11.66 -23.93
CA ASN A 269 -0.74 -11.52 -22.48
C ASN A 269 0.34 -12.47 -21.95
N PHE A 270 0.39 -13.73 -22.42
CA PHE A 270 1.39 -14.69 -21.99
C PHE A 270 2.81 -14.27 -22.41
N GLY A 271 2.97 -13.74 -23.62
CA GLY A 271 4.25 -13.22 -24.11
C GLY A 271 4.76 -12.04 -23.27
N ARG A 272 3.85 -11.16 -22.84
CA ARG A 272 4.14 -10.02 -21.97
C ARG A 272 4.63 -10.47 -20.59
N PHE A 273 3.90 -11.33 -19.90
CA PHE A 273 4.28 -11.83 -18.56
C PHE A 273 5.64 -12.56 -18.55
N ARG A 274 5.90 -13.32 -19.61
CA ARG A 274 7.19 -13.98 -19.76
C ARG A 274 8.34 -12.99 -19.94
N SER A 275 8.15 -11.96 -20.76
CA SER A 275 9.14 -10.89 -20.93
C SER A 275 9.40 -10.14 -19.63
N GLU A 276 8.34 -9.88 -18.87
CA GLU A 276 8.41 -9.24 -17.56
C GLU A 276 9.19 -10.09 -16.55
N ALA A 277 8.87 -11.36 -16.45
CA ALA A 277 9.60 -12.29 -15.58
C ALA A 277 11.08 -12.38 -15.97
N ALA A 278 11.38 -12.38 -17.27
CA ALA A 278 12.75 -12.40 -17.75
C ALA A 278 13.52 -11.12 -17.39
N GLN A 279 12.89 -9.96 -17.48
CA GLN A 279 13.48 -8.67 -17.10
C GLN A 279 13.72 -8.57 -15.59
N LEU A 280 12.82 -9.11 -14.78
CA LEU A 280 13.02 -9.21 -13.33
C LEU A 280 14.24 -10.09 -13.01
N LEU A 281 14.46 -11.18 -13.75
CA LEU A 281 15.61 -12.09 -13.55
C LEU A 281 16.95 -11.52 -14.03
N THR A 282 16.94 -10.54 -14.92
CA THR A 282 18.16 -9.99 -15.55
C THR A 282 18.49 -8.57 -15.13
N GLY A 283 17.55 -7.86 -14.47
CA GLY A 283 17.66 -6.45 -14.11
C GLY A 283 18.53 -6.24 -12.87
N GLU A 284 19.70 -5.62 -13.00
CA GLU A 284 20.59 -5.33 -11.86
C GLU A 284 19.95 -4.41 -10.82
N GLY A 285 19.12 -3.45 -11.25
CA GLY A 285 18.41 -2.53 -10.36
C GLY A 285 17.42 -3.23 -9.43
N VAL A 286 16.76 -4.29 -9.90
CA VAL A 286 15.81 -5.10 -9.11
C VAL A 286 16.56 -5.89 -8.03
N HIS A 287 17.64 -6.57 -8.39
CA HIS A 287 18.43 -7.33 -7.44
C HIS A 287 18.93 -6.44 -6.31
N LYS A 288 19.47 -5.26 -6.65
CA LYS A 288 19.92 -4.28 -5.66
C LYS A 288 18.76 -3.78 -4.80
N ALA A 289 17.57 -3.58 -5.37
CA ALA A 289 16.42 -3.10 -4.62
C ALA A 289 15.86 -4.15 -3.64
N LEU A 290 16.03 -5.43 -3.92
CA LEU A 290 15.58 -6.52 -3.07
C LEU A 290 16.61 -6.91 -1.99
N ASP A 291 17.89 -6.63 -2.21
CA ASP A 291 18.96 -7.01 -1.29
C ASP A 291 19.23 -5.91 -0.26
N VAL A 292 18.38 -5.87 0.77
CA VAL A 292 18.51 -4.88 1.85
C VAL A 292 19.73 -5.13 2.76
N HIS A 293 20.23 -6.36 2.80
CA HIS A 293 21.36 -6.72 3.66
C HIS A 293 22.70 -6.25 3.09
N GLU A 294 22.80 -6.04 1.77
CA GLU A 294 23.95 -5.42 1.11
C GLU A 294 23.92 -3.87 1.14
N SER A 295 22.88 -3.29 1.72
CA SER A 295 22.82 -1.85 1.94
C SER A 295 23.85 -1.40 2.97
N ASP A 296 24.18 -0.10 2.95
CA ASP A 296 25.08 0.50 3.95
C ASP A 296 24.65 0.16 5.38
N HIS A 297 25.60 -0.26 6.22
CA HIS A 297 25.32 -0.66 7.60
C HIS A 297 24.75 0.48 8.45
N VAL A 298 25.19 1.73 8.23
CA VAL A 298 24.66 2.90 8.94
C VAL A 298 23.21 3.11 8.58
N LEU A 299 22.86 2.91 7.31
CA LEU A 299 21.49 3.01 6.84
C LEU A 299 20.62 1.88 7.42
N GLN A 300 21.10 0.65 7.44
CA GLN A 300 20.41 -0.47 8.08
C GLN A 300 20.15 -0.20 9.56
N GLU A 301 21.16 0.33 10.30
CA GLU A 301 20.98 0.72 11.68
C GLU A 301 19.95 1.85 11.84
N LYS A 302 19.96 2.84 10.95
CA LYS A 302 19.00 3.96 10.96
C LYS A 302 17.56 3.45 10.89
N TYR A 303 17.26 2.54 9.95
CA TYR A 303 15.94 1.91 9.82
C TYR A 303 15.60 0.92 10.94
N GLY A 304 16.59 0.32 11.56
CA GLY A 304 16.45 -0.78 12.52
C GLY A 304 16.54 -2.14 11.82
N LYS A 305 17.36 -3.04 12.37
CA LYS A 305 17.60 -4.39 11.81
C LYS A 305 16.50 -5.37 12.22
N ASN A 306 15.31 -5.11 11.77
CA ASN A 306 14.11 -5.93 12.00
C ASN A 306 13.20 -5.88 10.77
N THR A 307 12.15 -6.68 10.75
CA THR A 307 11.25 -6.79 9.60
C THR A 307 10.64 -5.44 9.19
N PHE A 308 10.29 -4.56 10.12
CA PHE A 308 9.74 -3.24 9.81
C PHE A 308 10.78 -2.36 9.12
N GLY A 309 11.98 -2.28 9.68
CA GLY A 309 13.08 -1.51 9.11
C GLY A 309 13.47 -2.00 7.72
N TRP A 310 13.67 -3.29 7.56
CA TRP A 310 14.02 -3.88 6.26
C TRP A 310 12.91 -3.75 5.22
N SER A 311 11.64 -3.89 5.63
CA SER A 311 10.51 -3.69 4.72
C SER A 311 10.44 -2.25 4.19
N LEU A 312 10.61 -1.24 5.05
CA LEU A 312 10.59 0.15 4.62
C LEU A 312 11.85 0.53 3.83
N LEU A 313 13.01 -0.03 4.16
CA LEU A 313 14.22 0.14 3.36
C LEU A 313 14.05 -0.46 1.95
N MET A 314 13.49 -1.68 1.86
CA MET A 314 13.17 -2.31 0.57
C MET A 314 12.17 -1.49 -0.23
N ALA A 315 11.12 -0.97 0.41
CA ALA A 315 10.12 -0.13 -0.25
C ALA A 315 10.76 1.13 -0.84
N ARG A 316 11.65 1.81 -0.10
CA ARG A 316 12.39 2.96 -0.59
C ARG A 316 13.25 2.59 -1.80
N GLN A 317 13.98 1.46 -1.73
CA GLN A 317 14.82 0.99 -2.85
C GLN A 317 13.99 0.63 -4.10
N LEU A 318 12.83 0.01 -3.93
CA LEU A 318 11.90 -0.30 -5.03
C LEU A 318 11.34 0.97 -5.69
N VAL A 319 10.97 1.97 -4.89
CA VAL A 319 10.54 3.27 -5.41
C VAL A 319 11.67 3.98 -6.16
N GLU A 320 12.89 3.98 -5.63
CA GLU A 320 14.08 4.50 -6.31
C GLU A 320 14.36 3.76 -7.63
N ALA A 321 14.12 2.45 -7.68
CA ALA A 321 14.27 1.64 -8.89
C ALA A 321 13.16 1.88 -9.93
N GLY A 322 12.01 2.49 -9.55
CA GLY A 322 10.95 2.88 -10.46
C GLY A 322 9.58 2.24 -10.22
N VAL A 323 9.39 1.47 -9.15
CA VAL A 323 8.06 1.00 -8.73
C VAL A 323 7.21 2.18 -8.29
N ARG A 324 6.00 2.32 -8.87
CA ARG A 324 5.12 3.45 -8.63
C ARG A 324 4.42 3.43 -7.28
N MET A 325 4.06 2.23 -6.83
CA MET A 325 3.40 2.03 -5.55
C MET A 325 3.96 0.81 -4.84
N VAL A 326 4.35 0.98 -3.59
CA VAL A 326 4.74 -0.12 -2.72
C VAL A 326 3.84 -0.15 -1.50
N GLN A 327 3.01 -1.18 -1.39
CA GLN A 327 2.28 -1.45 -0.16
C GLN A 327 3.20 -2.24 0.76
N VAL A 328 3.35 -1.75 1.99
CA VAL A 328 4.20 -2.37 3.02
C VAL A 328 3.33 -2.82 4.17
N ASN A 329 3.17 -4.12 4.33
CA ASN A 329 2.42 -4.71 5.44
C ASN A 329 3.33 -4.77 6.67
N LEU A 330 3.19 -3.82 7.59
CA LEU A 330 3.94 -3.81 8.85
C LEU A 330 3.19 -4.58 9.93
N GLY A 331 3.62 -5.80 10.17
CA GLY A 331 2.98 -6.73 11.07
C GLY A 331 1.89 -7.53 10.35
N ASN A 332 2.27 -8.68 9.81
CA ASN A 332 1.34 -9.62 9.22
C ASN A 332 0.52 -10.33 10.31
N ASP A 333 -0.50 -11.05 9.90
CA ASP A 333 -1.35 -11.83 10.80
C ASP A 333 -1.98 -10.97 11.90
N GLU A 334 -2.45 -9.78 11.52
CA GLU A 334 -3.16 -8.86 12.42
C GLU A 334 -2.33 -8.52 13.69
N SER A 335 -1.04 -8.26 13.54
CA SER A 335 -0.13 -7.96 14.65
C SER A 335 -0.59 -6.78 15.52
N TRP A 336 -1.32 -5.82 14.90
CA TRP A 336 -1.84 -4.65 15.59
C TRP A 336 -3.19 -4.89 16.27
N ASP A 337 -3.70 -6.14 16.20
CA ASP A 337 -4.95 -6.54 16.86
C ASP A 337 -4.75 -6.73 18.37
N THR A 338 -4.81 -5.63 19.10
CA THR A 338 -4.46 -5.54 20.51
C THR A 338 -5.67 -5.60 21.45
N HIS A 339 -6.49 -6.64 21.33
CA HIS A 339 -7.62 -6.90 22.24
C HIS A 339 -7.19 -7.13 23.69
N GLU A 340 -6.02 -7.68 23.88
CA GLU A 340 -5.45 -7.97 25.18
C GLU A 340 -3.95 -7.72 25.19
N ASN A 341 -3.40 -7.46 26.37
CA ASN A 341 -1.98 -7.11 26.56
C ASN A 341 -1.55 -5.92 25.67
N ALA A 342 -2.48 -5.01 25.36
CA ALA A 342 -2.30 -3.97 24.35
C ALA A 342 -1.12 -3.04 24.66
N PHE A 343 -1.06 -2.53 25.87
CA PHE A 343 -0.05 -1.55 26.27
C PHE A 343 1.37 -2.13 26.18
N HIS A 344 1.55 -3.35 26.69
CA HIS A 344 2.83 -4.04 26.60
C HIS A 344 3.26 -4.30 25.14
N ASN A 345 2.31 -4.80 24.31
CA ASN A 345 2.59 -5.11 22.91
C ASN A 345 2.94 -3.86 22.10
N LEU A 346 2.16 -2.79 22.28
CA LEU A 346 2.41 -1.51 21.62
C LEU A 346 3.74 -0.89 22.06
N LYS A 347 4.03 -0.88 23.37
CA LYS A 347 5.21 -0.27 23.93
C LYS A 347 6.50 -1.00 23.55
N GLU A 348 6.52 -2.33 23.62
CA GLU A 348 7.76 -3.10 23.49
C GLU A 348 8.01 -3.56 22.04
N TYR A 349 6.96 -3.85 21.24
CA TYR A 349 7.10 -4.58 19.98
C TYR A 349 6.60 -3.85 18.74
N LEU A 350 5.62 -2.94 18.86
CA LEU A 350 4.98 -2.37 17.68
C LEU A 350 5.34 -0.90 17.45
N LEU A 351 5.19 -0.03 18.45
CA LEU A 351 5.43 1.41 18.27
C LEU A 351 6.91 1.76 18.09
N PRO A 352 7.87 1.26 18.91
CA PRO A 352 9.27 1.67 18.77
C PRO A 352 9.89 1.31 17.41
N PRO A 353 9.74 0.09 16.87
CA PRO A 353 10.27 -0.21 15.54
C PRO A 353 9.56 0.57 14.44
N THR A 354 8.27 0.88 14.57
CA THR A 354 7.53 1.72 13.63
C THR A 354 8.02 3.16 13.67
N ASP A 355 8.16 3.75 14.85
CA ASP A 355 8.68 5.11 15.04
C ASP A 355 10.06 5.25 14.40
N ARG A 356 10.96 4.29 14.66
CA ARG A 356 12.30 4.27 14.09
C ARG A 356 12.29 4.13 12.56
N ALA A 357 11.60 3.12 12.06
CA ALA A 357 11.63 2.79 10.65
C ALA A 357 10.94 3.85 9.77
N VAL A 358 9.80 4.41 10.20
CA VAL A 358 9.10 5.48 9.47
C VAL A 358 9.90 6.79 9.54
N SER A 359 10.50 7.11 10.70
CA SER A 359 11.38 8.28 10.81
C SER A 359 12.60 8.17 9.92
N ALA A 360 13.22 6.98 9.83
CA ALA A 360 14.34 6.73 8.94
C ALA A 360 13.94 6.85 7.46
N LEU A 361 12.73 6.37 7.10
CA LEU A 361 12.18 6.51 5.75
C LEU A 361 12.02 7.97 5.35
N LEU A 362 11.46 8.80 6.24
CA LEU A 362 11.28 10.23 5.99
C LEU A 362 12.62 10.92 5.74
N ASP A 363 13.61 10.66 6.61
CA ASP A 363 14.94 11.26 6.47
C ASP A 363 15.70 10.75 5.24
N ASP A 364 15.64 9.44 4.93
CA ASP A 364 16.33 8.86 3.77
C ASP A 364 15.74 9.36 2.45
N LEU A 365 14.41 9.51 2.38
CA LEU A 365 13.75 10.11 1.21
C LEU A 365 14.10 11.59 1.06
N GLU A 366 14.15 12.36 2.16
CA GLU A 366 14.55 13.77 2.14
C GLU A 366 16.01 13.93 1.72
N ASP A 367 16.94 13.17 2.35
CA ASP A 367 18.36 13.19 2.04
C ASP A 367 18.65 12.89 0.55
N ARG A 368 17.76 12.13 -0.10
CA ARG A 368 17.82 11.80 -1.54
C ARG A 368 17.03 12.73 -2.44
N GLY A 369 16.35 13.74 -1.88
CA GLY A 369 15.46 14.62 -2.64
C GLY A 369 14.24 13.91 -3.23
N MET A 370 13.81 12.81 -2.64
CA MET A 370 12.69 11.97 -3.08
C MET A 370 11.41 12.19 -2.26
N LEU A 371 11.48 12.85 -1.10
CA LEU A 371 10.33 13.02 -0.22
C LEU A 371 9.20 13.79 -0.87
N ASP A 372 9.52 14.88 -1.56
CA ASP A 372 8.52 15.71 -2.25
C ASP A 372 7.83 14.99 -3.42
N GLU A 373 8.45 13.93 -3.94
CA GLU A 373 7.93 13.13 -5.05
C GLU A 373 7.35 11.77 -4.62
N THR A 374 7.37 11.45 -3.32
CA THR A 374 6.90 10.16 -2.79
C THR A 374 5.87 10.39 -1.69
N LEU A 375 4.62 10.08 -1.98
CA LEU A 375 3.56 10.10 -0.98
C LEU A 375 3.69 8.88 -0.06
N ILE A 376 3.72 9.13 1.23
CA ILE A 376 3.65 8.09 2.28
C ILE A 376 2.29 8.18 2.93
N VAL A 377 1.59 7.05 2.99
CA VAL A 377 0.32 6.89 3.71
C VAL A 377 0.49 5.74 4.70
N MET A 378 0.04 5.91 5.96
CA MET A 378 0.06 4.84 6.94
C MET A 378 -1.30 4.75 7.65
N ALA A 379 -1.94 3.59 7.56
CA ALA A 379 -3.25 3.30 8.14
C ALA A 379 -3.40 1.82 8.48
N GLY A 380 -4.26 1.51 9.44
CA GLY A 380 -4.79 0.15 9.64
C GLY A 380 -6.14 -0.03 8.94
N GLU A 381 -6.77 -1.17 9.17
CA GLU A 381 -8.12 -1.42 8.66
C GLU A 381 -9.21 -0.69 9.43
N PHE A 382 -8.97 -0.34 10.69
CA PHE A 382 -9.85 0.46 11.56
C PHE A 382 -9.07 0.99 12.78
N GLY A 383 -9.71 1.80 13.60
CA GLY A 383 -9.22 2.21 14.92
C GLY A 383 -9.62 1.23 16.02
N ARG A 384 -9.53 1.68 17.26
CA ARG A 384 -9.86 0.87 18.44
C ARG A 384 -10.89 1.58 19.33
N THR A 385 -11.68 0.78 20.07
CA THR A 385 -12.69 1.31 20.99
C THR A 385 -12.11 2.34 21.94
N PRO A 386 -12.85 3.44 22.23
CA PRO A 386 -12.42 4.42 23.22
C PRO A 386 -12.17 3.80 24.59
N ARG A 387 -13.03 2.88 25.00
CA ARG A 387 -12.96 2.26 26.31
C ARG A 387 -12.03 1.06 26.32
N ILE A 388 -11.14 1.07 27.30
CA ILE A 388 -10.25 -0.04 27.64
C ILE A 388 -11.04 -1.06 28.44
N PHE A 389 -10.84 -2.33 28.16
CA PHE A 389 -11.47 -3.42 28.92
C PHE A 389 -10.59 -4.67 28.93
N THR A 390 -10.85 -5.56 29.86
CA THR A 390 -10.27 -6.90 29.84
C THR A 390 -11.28 -7.86 29.21
N PHE A 391 -10.89 -8.44 28.10
CA PHE A 391 -11.73 -9.37 27.35
C PHE A 391 -12.08 -10.59 28.21
N ASN A 392 -13.35 -10.98 28.22
CA ASN A 392 -13.78 -12.16 28.96
C ASN A 392 -13.20 -13.42 28.29
N GLY A 393 -12.32 -14.12 28.99
CA GLY A 393 -11.57 -15.24 28.42
C GLY A 393 -10.21 -14.85 27.85
N ALA A 394 -9.75 -13.61 28.07
CA ALA A 394 -8.40 -13.17 27.71
C ALA A 394 -7.34 -14.12 28.25
N LYS A 395 -6.47 -14.63 27.38
CA LYS A 395 -5.40 -15.56 27.76
C LYS A 395 -4.34 -14.89 28.62
N SER A 396 -4.07 -13.61 28.37
CA SER A 396 -3.12 -12.82 29.15
C SER A 396 -3.73 -12.26 30.45
N GLY A 397 -5.06 -12.17 30.55
CA GLY A 397 -5.75 -11.50 31.65
C GLY A 397 -5.47 -9.98 31.73
N LYS A 398 -4.83 -9.39 30.70
CA LYS A 398 -4.46 -7.99 30.63
C LYS A 398 -5.37 -7.21 29.69
N PRO A 399 -5.59 -5.90 29.91
CA PRO A 399 -6.52 -5.11 29.13
C PRO A 399 -6.05 -4.83 27.70
N GLY A 400 -7.00 -4.46 26.87
CA GLY A 400 -6.83 -3.96 25.52
C GLY A 400 -8.03 -3.19 25.03
N ARG A 401 -8.15 -3.07 23.72
CA ARG A 401 -9.27 -2.38 23.05
C ARG A 401 -9.82 -3.26 21.94
N ASP A 402 -11.13 -3.16 21.69
CA ASP A 402 -11.81 -3.89 20.61
C ASP A 402 -11.74 -3.10 19.29
N HIS A 403 -12.25 -3.69 18.22
CA HIS A 403 -12.32 -3.10 16.89
C HIS A 403 -13.27 -1.89 16.86
N TRP A 404 -12.90 -0.86 16.10
CA TRP A 404 -13.70 0.35 16.01
C TRP A 404 -13.53 1.06 14.66
N GLY A 405 -14.41 0.75 13.70
CA GLY A 405 -14.40 1.38 12.38
C GLY A 405 -14.87 2.83 12.36
N ALA A 406 -15.59 3.26 13.43
CA ALA A 406 -16.20 4.57 13.46
C ALA A 406 -15.20 5.75 13.46
N VAL A 407 -13.94 5.52 13.85
CA VAL A 407 -12.87 6.52 13.70
C VAL A 407 -11.50 5.88 13.76
N GLN A 408 -10.59 6.37 12.91
CA GLN A 408 -9.17 6.07 12.99
C GLN A 408 -8.31 7.27 12.58
N SER A 409 -7.04 7.25 12.97
CA SER A 409 -6.04 8.21 12.52
C SER A 409 -5.25 7.64 11.35
N VAL A 410 -5.09 8.44 10.29
CA VAL A 410 -4.26 8.12 9.12
C VAL A 410 -3.11 9.12 9.05
N PHE A 411 -1.91 8.61 8.84
CA PHE A 411 -0.70 9.40 8.69
C PHE A 411 -0.38 9.62 7.21
N PHE A 412 0.01 10.86 6.86
CA PHE A 412 0.43 11.24 5.52
C PHE A 412 1.76 12.00 5.58
N ALA A 413 2.63 11.79 4.59
CA ALA A 413 3.87 12.56 4.43
C ALA A 413 4.35 12.60 2.99
N GLY A 414 5.16 13.59 2.65
CA GLY A 414 5.74 13.73 1.32
C GLY A 414 4.72 13.90 0.20
N GLY A 415 5.15 13.86 -1.06
CA GLY A 415 4.27 13.87 -2.23
C GLY A 415 3.30 15.07 -2.29
N GLY A 416 3.72 16.25 -1.79
CA GLY A 416 2.90 17.46 -1.75
C GLY A 416 2.07 17.64 -0.47
N ILE A 417 2.17 16.73 0.50
CA ILE A 417 1.48 16.85 1.80
C ILE A 417 2.04 18.02 2.61
N LYS A 418 1.16 18.84 3.14
CA LYS A 418 1.52 19.94 4.05
C LYS A 418 1.85 19.40 5.44
N GLY A 419 3.13 19.26 5.74
CA GLY A 419 3.60 18.81 7.04
C GLY A 419 3.22 19.79 8.18
N GLY A 420 3.16 19.25 9.41
CA GLY A 420 2.75 20.01 10.58
C GLY A 420 1.24 20.30 10.63
N ASN A 421 0.42 19.50 9.95
CA ASN A 421 -1.01 19.70 9.82
C ASN A 421 -1.81 18.54 10.43
N VAL A 422 -3.00 18.86 10.96
CA VAL A 422 -3.99 17.88 11.41
C VAL A 422 -5.34 18.24 10.77
N VAL A 423 -5.88 17.31 10.00
CA VAL A 423 -7.17 17.43 9.32
C VAL A 423 -8.21 16.59 10.02
N GLY A 424 -9.40 17.15 10.19
CA GLY A 424 -10.47 16.53 10.95
C GLY A 424 -10.15 16.34 12.44
N ALA A 425 -11.12 15.89 13.20
CA ALA A 425 -10.95 15.63 14.62
C ALA A 425 -11.86 14.49 15.07
N SER A 426 -11.41 13.68 16.00
CA SER A 426 -12.27 12.79 16.77
C SER A 426 -12.83 13.52 18.00
N ASP A 427 -13.88 12.98 18.57
CA ASP A 427 -14.53 13.52 19.77
C ASP A 427 -13.61 13.46 21.02
N ARG A 428 -14.10 13.96 22.15
CA ARG A 428 -13.32 14.02 23.39
C ARG A 428 -12.88 12.66 23.91
N GLN A 429 -13.56 11.60 23.49
CA GLN A 429 -13.22 10.23 23.86
C GLN A 429 -12.46 9.48 22.73
N GLY A 430 -12.26 10.10 21.55
CA GLY A 430 -11.66 9.45 20.42
C GLY A 430 -12.51 8.33 19.83
N GLY A 431 -13.85 8.44 19.96
CA GLY A 431 -14.80 7.42 19.55
C GLY A 431 -15.44 7.65 18.20
N TYR A 432 -15.70 8.89 17.84
CA TYR A 432 -16.39 9.27 16.60
C TYR A 432 -15.76 10.53 16.00
N PRO A 433 -15.90 10.76 14.70
CA PRO A 433 -15.54 12.04 14.12
C PRO A 433 -16.35 13.18 14.76
N ALA A 434 -15.66 14.22 15.21
CA ALA A 434 -16.27 15.44 15.74
C ALA A 434 -16.27 16.58 14.71
N ALA A 435 -15.35 16.52 13.73
CA ALA A 435 -15.27 17.44 12.62
C ALA A 435 -14.75 16.70 11.38
N ASP A 436 -15.22 17.13 10.23
CA ASP A 436 -14.75 16.74 8.89
C ASP A 436 -14.56 15.21 8.75
N PRO A 437 -15.64 14.41 8.77
CA PRO A 437 -15.55 12.97 8.57
C PRO A 437 -15.10 12.67 7.14
N TYR A 438 -14.06 11.84 7.00
CA TYR A 438 -13.55 11.34 5.72
C TYR A 438 -13.69 9.84 5.63
N THR A 439 -13.76 9.34 4.40
CA THR A 439 -13.98 7.93 4.10
C THR A 439 -12.74 7.27 3.47
N PRO A 440 -12.68 5.93 3.38
CA PRO A 440 -11.64 5.23 2.61
C PRO A 440 -11.60 5.67 1.14
N GLU A 441 -12.73 6.05 0.55
CA GLU A 441 -12.83 6.61 -0.81
C GLU A 441 -12.08 7.94 -0.93
N ASP A 442 -12.18 8.81 0.08
CA ASP A 442 -11.49 10.11 0.09
C ASP A 442 -9.98 9.93 0.26
N MET A 443 -9.56 8.96 1.08
CA MET A 443 -8.16 8.57 1.22
C MET A 443 -7.60 8.05 -0.12
N ALA A 444 -8.30 7.14 -0.79
CA ALA A 444 -7.89 6.62 -2.09
C ALA A 444 -7.87 7.71 -3.17
N ALA A 445 -8.88 8.59 -3.19
CA ALA A 445 -8.94 9.74 -4.09
C ALA A 445 -7.76 10.69 -3.88
N THR A 446 -7.32 10.89 -2.61
CA THR A 446 -6.13 11.69 -2.29
C THR A 446 -4.85 11.04 -2.86
N ILE A 447 -4.70 9.72 -2.75
CA ILE A 447 -3.59 8.97 -3.36
C ILE A 447 -3.60 9.12 -4.88
N TYR A 448 -4.75 8.95 -5.53
CA TYR A 448 -4.87 9.05 -6.99
C TYR A 448 -4.61 10.47 -7.49
N SER A 449 -5.12 11.48 -6.78
CA SER A 449 -4.89 12.89 -7.09
C SER A 449 -3.41 13.25 -6.97
N ALA A 450 -2.74 12.83 -5.90
CA ALA A 450 -1.31 13.05 -5.73
C ALA A 450 -0.49 12.41 -6.88
N LEU A 451 -0.89 11.25 -7.38
CA LEU A 451 -0.29 10.59 -8.54
C LEU A 451 -0.65 11.25 -9.88
N GLY A 452 -1.48 12.31 -9.88
CA GLY A 452 -1.89 13.04 -11.06
C GLY A 452 -2.89 12.30 -11.95
N LEU A 453 -3.62 11.34 -11.40
CA LEU A 453 -4.69 10.67 -12.14
C LEU A 453 -5.88 11.61 -12.29
N PRO A 454 -6.39 11.84 -13.53
CA PRO A 454 -7.57 12.67 -13.71
C PRO A 454 -8.81 11.99 -13.12
N GLU A 455 -9.74 12.78 -12.56
CA GLU A 455 -11.00 12.26 -11.99
C GLU A 455 -11.86 11.50 -13.00
N THR A 456 -11.64 11.74 -14.29
CA THR A 456 -12.35 11.08 -15.40
C THR A 456 -11.76 9.73 -15.81
N VAL A 457 -10.63 9.31 -15.18
CA VAL A 457 -9.97 8.05 -15.52
C VAL A 457 -10.85 6.86 -15.16
N ALA A 458 -10.89 5.88 -16.06
CA ALA A 458 -11.63 4.65 -15.86
C ALA A 458 -10.74 3.42 -16.09
N TRP A 459 -11.04 2.35 -15.39
CA TRP A 459 -10.50 1.03 -15.66
C TRP A 459 -11.57 0.14 -16.27
N TYR A 460 -11.18 -0.95 -16.92
CA TYR A 460 -12.10 -1.85 -17.60
C TYR A 460 -12.01 -3.24 -16.97
N ASP A 461 -13.18 -3.83 -16.69
CA ASP A 461 -13.28 -5.20 -16.20
C ASP A 461 -13.05 -6.24 -17.31
N GLN A 462 -13.10 -7.51 -16.97
CA GLN A 462 -12.92 -8.62 -17.92
C GLN A 462 -13.98 -8.68 -19.02
N LEU A 463 -15.12 -8.01 -18.83
CA LEU A 463 -16.20 -7.87 -19.82
C LEU A 463 -16.10 -6.55 -20.60
N ASN A 464 -14.98 -5.84 -20.47
CA ASN A 464 -14.71 -4.54 -21.10
C ASN A 464 -15.73 -3.45 -20.72
N ARG A 465 -16.27 -3.50 -19.48
CA ARG A 465 -17.15 -2.46 -18.95
C ARG A 465 -16.31 -1.43 -18.21
N PRO A 466 -16.52 -0.12 -18.46
CA PRO A 466 -15.80 0.94 -17.80
C PRO A 466 -16.27 1.10 -16.35
N HIS A 467 -15.30 1.32 -15.44
CA HIS A 467 -15.51 1.62 -14.04
C HIS A 467 -14.68 2.85 -13.68
N GLN A 468 -15.24 3.75 -12.89
CA GLN A 468 -14.52 4.91 -12.40
C GLN A 468 -13.41 4.48 -11.41
N VAL A 469 -12.33 5.24 -11.38
CA VAL A 469 -11.25 5.07 -10.40
C VAL A 469 -11.59 5.82 -9.11
N TYR A 470 -12.16 7.03 -9.25
CA TYR A 470 -12.53 7.87 -8.11
C TYR A 470 -13.95 7.53 -7.62
N HIS A 471 -14.08 7.33 -6.31
CA HIS A 471 -15.35 7.12 -5.62
C HIS A 471 -15.55 8.10 -4.46
N GLY A 472 -14.51 8.86 -4.08
CA GLY A 472 -14.52 9.96 -3.12
C GLY A 472 -13.85 11.19 -3.72
N SER A 473 -13.58 12.17 -2.86
CA SER A 473 -12.92 13.43 -3.20
C SER A 473 -11.56 13.54 -2.52
N PRO A 474 -10.53 14.07 -3.20
CA PRO A 474 -9.24 14.32 -2.55
C PRO A 474 -9.37 15.24 -1.34
N ILE A 475 -8.68 14.90 -0.26
CA ILE A 475 -8.63 15.69 0.98
C ILE A 475 -7.67 16.86 0.76
N ARG A 476 -8.21 17.97 0.27
CA ARG A 476 -7.41 19.13 -0.18
C ARG A 476 -6.67 19.84 0.95
N GLU A 477 -7.15 19.70 2.17
CA GLU A 477 -6.54 20.26 3.37
C GLU A 477 -5.19 19.61 3.68
N LEU A 478 -4.96 18.41 3.18
CA LEU A 478 -3.66 17.70 3.29
C LEU A 478 -2.66 18.14 2.23
N LEU A 479 -3.15 18.61 1.06
CA LEU A 479 -2.35 18.92 -0.14
C LEU A 479 -1.96 20.41 -0.24
#